data_76e0ea2ea4f4147bf7234e712b943f9c
#
_entry.id   76e0ea2ea4f4147bf7234e712b943f9c
#
_cell.length_a   1.000
_cell.length_b   1.000
_cell.length_c   1.000
_cell.angle_alpha   90.00
_cell.angle_beta   90.00
_cell.angle_gamma   90.00
#
_symmetry.space_group_name_H-M   'P 1'
#
loop_
_entity.id
_entity.type
_entity.pdbx_description
1 polymer ?
#
loop_
_entity_poly.entity_id
_entity_poly.type
_entity_poly.pdbx_seq_one_letter_code
_entity_poly.pdbx_strand_id
1 'polypeptide(L)'
;ADLVAVLKDRDVAAEAVKYLAIMAMVDGVLDHGKLGRVLAYARALDIEEAYLTQMVEAASGHMDWAIADMTRRNAESVVSGMWGDRPDPAEWILPYAGDKADPALAARYEALGVLPSNTFGKALWNFDKSNSYPFPGDPRALNAIFATPHDATHVISGYDTSYRGEILVSTFTAAMHPINPMAGHILPVIMSWHLGIELVEFAGSTTGALDAAKFWRAWERGSAV
;
A
#
# COMPACT_ATOMS: atom_id res chain seq x y z
N ALA A 1 -30.58 -13.57 -8.55
CA ALA A 1 -29.84 -14.75 -8.12
C ALA A 1 -29.31 -14.48 -6.70
N ASP A 2 -29.43 -15.46 -5.83
CA ASP A 2 -28.87 -15.38 -4.49
C ASP A 2 -27.34 -15.47 -4.61
N LEU A 3 -26.63 -14.38 -4.29
CA LEU A 3 -25.19 -14.29 -4.44
C LEU A 3 -24.48 -15.35 -3.58
N VAL A 4 -25.02 -15.63 -2.38
CA VAL A 4 -24.50 -16.66 -1.46
C VAL A 4 -24.60 -18.06 -2.06
N ALA A 5 -25.67 -18.34 -2.83
CA ALA A 5 -25.82 -19.62 -3.51
C ALA A 5 -24.81 -19.84 -4.65
N VAL A 6 -24.29 -18.75 -5.23
CA VAL A 6 -23.32 -18.78 -6.34
C VAL A 6 -21.88 -18.80 -5.84
N LEU A 7 -21.56 -18.01 -4.80
CA LEU A 7 -20.21 -17.86 -4.24
C LEU A 7 -19.94 -18.91 -3.15
N LYS A 8 -19.80 -20.17 -3.54
CA LYS A 8 -19.55 -21.29 -2.61
C LYS A 8 -18.08 -21.49 -2.27
N ASP A 9 -17.18 -21.03 -3.14
CA ASP A 9 -15.76 -21.05 -2.91
C ASP A 9 -15.38 -19.88 -2.01
N ARG A 10 -14.68 -20.14 -0.90
CA ARG A 10 -14.35 -19.12 0.11
C ARG A 10 -13.39 -18.08 -0.42
N ASP A 11 -12.44 -18.48 -1.27
CA ASP A 11 -11.46 -17.54 -1.83
C ASP A 11 -12.14 -16.60 -2.83
N VAL A 12 -13.04 -17.13 -3.65
CA VAL A 12 -13.87 -16.32 -4.58
C VAL A 12 -14.82 -15.40 -3.81
N ALA A 13 -15.39 -15.87 -2.71
CA ALA A 13 -16.23 -15.05 -1.84
C ALA A 13 -15.44 -13.90 -1.19
N ALA A 14 -14.24 -14.16 -0.68
CA ALA A 14 -13.34 -13.15 -0.11
C ALA A 14 -12.93 -12.11 -1.17
N GLU A 15 -12.60 -12.54 -2.39
CA GLU A 15 -12.34 -11.65 -3.52
C GLU A 15 -13.57 -10.76 -3.84
N ALA A 16 -14.76 -11.32 -3.86
CA ALA A 16 -15.98 -10.55 -4.11
C ALA A 16 -16.22 -9.49 -3.03
N VAL A 17 -16.00 -9.80 -1.76
CA VAL A 17 -16.11 -8.83 -0.66
C VAL A 17 -15.05 -7.74 -0.77
N LYS A 18 -13.82 -8.09 -1.13
CA LYS A 18 -12.74 -7.14 -1.42
C LYS A 18 -13.14 -6.14 -2.52
N TYR A 19 -13.68 -6.63 -3.64
CA TYR A 19 -14.18 -5.78 -4.72
C TYR A 19 -15.30 -4.86 -4.27
N LEU A 20 -16.25 -5.35 -3.50
CA LEU A 20 -17.33 -4.54 -2.94
C LEU A 20 -16.79 -3.45 -2.01
N ALA A 21 -15.78 -3.74 -1.19
CA ALA A 21 -15.14 -2.75 -0.32
C ALA A 21 -14.48 -1.61 -1.12
N ILE A 22 -13.73 -1.93 -2.19
CA ILE A 22 -13.13 -0.92 -3.07
C ILE A 22 -14.21 -0.10 -3.78
N MET A 23 -15.25 -0.76 -4.32
CA MET A 23 -16.35 -0.08 -5.02
C MET A 23 -17.17 0.82 -4.09
N ALA A 24 -17.23 0.51 -2.79
CA ALA A 24 -17.90 1.36 -1.80
C ALA A 24 -17.20 2.71 -1.59
N MET A 25 -15.91 2.81 -1.97
CA MET A 25 -15.10 4.03 -1.83
C MET A 25 -14.86 4.76 -3.16
N VAL A 26 -15.28 4.20 -4.30
CA VAL A 26 -14.92 4.70 -5.65
C VAL A 26 -15.32 6.15 -5.93
N ASP A 27 -16.31 6.66 -5.24
CA ASP A 27 -16.77 8.06 -5.33
C ASP A 27 -16.05 9.02 -4.40
N GLY A 28 -15.01 8.56 -3.69
CA GLY A 28 -14.21 9.36 -2.77
C GLY A 28 -14.83 9.54 -1.38
N VAL A 29 -15.85 8.76 -1.04
CA VAL A 29 -16.53 8.86 0.26
C VAL A 29 -16.69 7.50 0.91
N LEU A 30 -16.22 7.39 2.16
CA LEU A 30 -16.51 6.26 3.03
C LEU A 30 -17.76 6.56 3.86
N ASP A 31 -18.94 6.10 3.41
CA ASP A 31 -20.19 6.31 4.12
C ASP A 31 -20.73 5.03 4.76
N HIS A 32 -21.43 5.20 5.90
CA HIS A 32 -22.00 4.10 6.67
C HIS A 32 -23.00 3.25 5.89
N GLY A 33 -23.74 3.83 4.93
CA GLY A 33 -24.74 3.11 4.16
C GLY A 33 -24.11 2.13 3.17
N LYS A 34 -23.06 2.56 2.47
CA LYS A 34 -22.29 1.71 1.55
C LYS A 34 -21.53 0.64 2.34
N LEU A 35 -20.85 1.05 3.42
CA LEU A 35 -20.13 0.13 4.29
C LEU A 35 -21.07 -0.92 4.90
N GLY A 36 -22.26 -0.52 5.36
CA GLY A 36 -23.27 -1.45 5.90
C GLY A 36 -23.68 -2.54 4.91
N ARG A 37 -23.75 -2.22 3.61
CA ARG A 37 -24.02 -3.21 2.54
C ARG A 37 -22.84 -4.18 2.36
N VAL A 38 -21.60 -3.66 2.33
CA VAL A 38 -20.40 -4.52 2.27
C VAL A 38 -20.38 -5.50 3.43
N LEU A 39 -20.60 -5.02 4.65
CA LEU A 39 -20.64 -5.84 5.86
C LEU A 39 -21.79 -6.87 5.84
N ALA A 40 -22.94 -6.52 5.25
CA ALA A 40 -24.04 -7.47 5.09
C ALA A 40 -23.67 -8.62 4.16
N TYR A 41 -22.98 -8.35 3.04
CA TYR A 41 -22.46 -9.37 2.14
C TYR A 41 -21.35 -10.19 2.81
N ALA A 42 -20.40 -9.54 3.49
CA ALA A 42 -19.33 -10.24 4.20
C ALA A 42 -19.91 -11.24 5.21
N ARG A 43 -20.86 -10.82 6.04
CA ARG A 43 -21.56 -11.71 6.99
C ARG A 43 -22.31 -12.84 6.30
N ALA A 44 -23.02 -12.56 5.21
CA ALA A 44 -23.78 -13.57 4.47
C ALA A 44 -22.88 -14.64 3.82
N LEU A 45 -21.63 -14.27 3.49
CA LEU A 45 -20.61 -15.12 2.89
C LEU A 45 -19.65 -15.72 3.94
N ASP A 46 -19.83 -15.41 5.23
CA ASP A 46 -18.94 -15.84 6.32
C ASP A 46 -17.47 -15.38 6.10
N ILE A 47 -17.29 -14.13 5.63
CA ILE A 47 -15.99 -13.50 5.41
C ILE A 47 -15.71 -12.49 6.50
N GLU A 48 -14.61 -12.75 7.24
CA GLU A 48 -14.06 -11.85 8.26
C GLU A 48 -12.66 -11.42 7.82
N GLU A 49 -12.47 -10.12 7.62
CA GLU A 49 -11.22 -9.55 7.13
C GLU A 49 -10.86 -8.28 7.91
N ALA A 50 -9.57 -8.11 8.18
CA ALA A 50 -9.07 -6.99 8.97
C ALA A 50 -9.41 -5.61 8.36
N TYR A 51 -9.36 -5.49 7.04
CA TYR A 51 -9.68 -4.23 6.35
C TYR A 51 -11.15 -3.82 6.56
N LEU A 52 -12.08 -4.75 6.75
CA LEU A 52 -13.47 -4.42 7.07
C LEU A 52 -13.58 -3.75 8.44
N THR A 53 -12.83 -4.27 9.43
CA THR A 53 -12.76 -3.64 10.76
C THR A 53 -12.14 -2.25 10.68
N GLN A 54 -11.05 -2.08 9.94
CA GLN A 54 -10.42 -0.77 9.71
C GLN A 54 -11.39 0.23 9.08
N MET A 55 -12.19 -0.18 8.08
CA MET A 55 -13.21 0.67 7.47
C MET A 55 -14.31 1.07 8.47
N VAL A 56 -14.74 0.14 9.33
CA VAL A 56 -15.73 0.41 10.38
C VAL A 56 -15.21 1.42 11.40
N GLU A 57 -13.99 1.20 11.89
CA GLU A 57 -13.38 2.08 12.88
C GLU A 57 -13.14 3.48 12.30
N ALA A 58 -12.64 3.57 11.07
CA ALA A 58 -12.46 4.83 10.38
C ALA A 58 -13.80 5.59 10.19
N ALA A 59 -14.83 4.90 9.71
CA ALA A 59 -16.16 5.49 9.53
C ALA A 59 -16.83 5.89 10.86
N SER A 60 -16.46 5.24 11.96
CA SER A 60 -16.96 5.54 13.31
C SER A 60 -16.19 6.65 14.03
N GLY A 61 -15.18 7.26 13.39
CA GLY A 61 -14.37 8.33 13.94
C GLY A 61 -13.14 7.86 14.73
N HIS A 62 -12.85 6.57 14.76
CA HIS A 62 -11.67 6.00 15.43
C HIS A 62 -10.48 5.90 14.44
N MET A 63 -10.18 7.03 13.79
CA MET A 63 -9.17 7.07 12.73
C MET A 63 -7.77 6.71 13.26
N ASP A 64 -7.40 7.17 14.46
CA ASP A 64 -6.09 6.87 15.06
C ASP A 64 -5.87 5.36 15.22
N TRP A 65 -6.91 4.64 15.61
CA TRP A 65 -6.86 3.18 15.70
C TRP A 65 -6.68 2.54 14.31
N ALA A 66 -7.46 3.00 13.33
CA ALA A 66 -7.38 2.47 11.97
C ALA A 66 -6.00 2.70 11.35
N ILE A 67 -5.41 3.90 11.53
CA ILE A 67 -4.05 4.23 11.09
C ILE A 67 -3.02 3.30 11.75
N ALA A 68 -3.09 3.14 13.07
CA ALA A 68 -2.15 2.29 13.81
C ALA A 68 -2.22 0.83 13.35
N ASP A 69 -3.42 0.28 13.14
CA ASP A 69 -3.58 -1.09 12.63
C ASP A 69 -3.11 -1.25 11.18
N MET A 70 -3.40 -0.29 10.29
CA MET A 70 -2.89 -0.28 8.92
C MET A 70 -1.36 -0.24 8.89
N THR A 71 -0.73 0.63 9.69
CA THR A 71 0.74 0.76 9.80
C THR A 71 1.38 -0.54 10.27
N ARG A 72 0.83 -1.15 11.31
CA ARG A 72 1.29 -2.44 11.83
C ARG A 72 1.21 -3.55 10.77
N ARG A 73 0.12 -3.61 10.02
CA ARG A 73 -0.07 -4.62 8.97
C ARG A 73 0.78 -4.37 7.74
N ASN A 74 1.09 -3.13 7.44
CA ASN A 74 2.06 -2.81 6.39
C ASN A 74 3.46 -3.27 6.79
N ALA A 75 3.91 -2.96 8.01
CA ALA A 75 5.19 -3.43 8.53
C ALA A 75 5.30 -4.96 8.52
N GLU A 76 4.26 -5.67 8.97
CA GLU A 76 4.21 -7.13 8.97
C GLU A 76 4.30 -7.73 7.55
N SER A 77 3.74 -7.07 6.55
CA SER A 77 3.85 -7.52 5.16
C SER A 77 5.24 -7.28 4.57
N VAL A 78 5.96 -6.25 5.02
CA VAL A 78 7.32 -5.94 4.55
C VAL A 78 8.35 -6.89 5.16
N VAL A 79 8.28 -7.13 6.48
CA VAL A 79 9.18 -8.05 7.18
C VAL A 79 8.37 -8.88 8.18
N SER A 80 7.83 -9.99 7.70
CA SER A 80 6.98 -10.87 8.50
C SER A 80 7.68 -11.38 9.76
N GLY A 81 7.02 -11.28 10.91
CA GLY A 81 7.49 -11.73 12.21
C GLY A 81 8.61 -10.91 12.81
N MET A 82 9.07 -9.85 12.16
CA MET A 82 10.15 -8.99 12.67
C MET A 82 9.64 -7.93 13.66
N TRP A 83 8.39 -7.54 13.50
CA TRP A 83 7.79 -6.44 14.25
C TRP A 83 6.83 -6.95 15.30
N GLY A 84 6.88 -6.38 16.48
CA GLY A 84 5.92 -6.65 17.55
C GLY A 84 4.54 -6.03 17.26
N ASP A 85 3.69 -5.97 18.28
CA ASP A 85 2.33 -5.43 18.15
C ASP A 85 2.27 -3.94 17.73
N ARG A 86 3.38 -3.21 17.92
CA ARG A 86 3.50 -1.78 17.58
C ARG A 86 4.88 -1.51 17.00
N PRO A 87 5.07 -1.71 15.68
CA PRO A 87 6.32 -1.36 15.02
C PRO A 87 6.56 0.15 15.10
N ASP A 88 7.79 0.56 15.40
CA ASP A 88 8.18 1.96 15.36
C ASP A 88 8.42 2.37 13.91
N PRO A 89 7.64 3.30 13.33
CA PRO A 89 7.85 3.78 11.96
C PRO A 89 9.26 4.30 11.70
N ALA A 90 9.95 4.82 12.73
CA ALA A 90 11.33 5.29 12.61
C ALA A 90 12.34 4.15 12.28
N GLU A 91 11.96 2.90 12.48
CA GLU A 91 12.85 1.76 12.22
C GLU A 91 12.71 1.20 10.81
N TRP A 92 11.61 1.47 10.11
CA TRP A 92 11.34 0.82 8.83
C TRP A 92 10.83 1.73 7.71
N ILE A 93 10.27 2.89 8.00
CA ILE A 93 9.74 3.80 6.95
C ILE A 93 10.33 5.20 7.01
N LEU A 94 10.50 5.77 8.21
CA LEU A 94 10.93 7.17 8.34
C LEU A 94 12.38 7.37 7.90
N PRO A 95 12.76 8.64 7.54
CA PRO A 95 14.12 8.96 7.14
C PRO A 95 15.18 8.62 8.20
N TYR A 96 16.38 8.37 7.72
CA TYR A 96 17.57 8.18 8.56
C TYR A 96 17.95 9.51 9.22
N ALA A 97 17.48 9.75 10.44
CA ALA A 97 17.75 10.98 11.16
C ALA A 97 19.03 10.88 12.02
N GLY A 98 19.80 11.97 12.09
CA GLY A 98 20.94 12.11 12.99
C GLY A 98 22.02 11.05 12.78
N ASP A 99 22.35 10.32 13.82
CA ASP A 99 23.35 9.26 13.86
C ASP A 99 22.94 7.95 13.16
N LYS A 100 21.70 7.83 12.72
CA LYS A 100 21.20 6.69 11.95
C LYS A 100 21.59 6.77 10.47
N ALA A 101 22.12 7.88 9.97
CA ALA A 101 22.62 7.99 8.61
C ALA A 101 23.72 6.95 8.31
N ASP A 102 23.64 6.33 7.15
CA ASP A 102 24.62 5.33 6.67
C ASP A 102 25.21 5.77 5.32
N PRO A 103 26.28 6.60 5.33
CA PRO A 103 26.91 7.06 4.09
C PRO A 103 27.49 5.92 3.24
N ALA A 104 27.84 4.78 3.85
CA ALA A 104 28.34 3.63 3.11
C ALA A 104 27.20 2.96 2.33
N LEU A 105 26.00 2.87 2.91
CA LEU A 105 24.81 2.41 2.21
C LEU A 105 24.46 3.36 1.04
N ALA A 106 24.42 4.67 1.28
CA ALA A 106 24.13 5.65 0.24
C ALA A 106 25.13 5.56 -0.94
N ALA A 107 26.42 5.38 -0.65
CA ALA A 107 27.45 5.18 -1.67
C ALA A 107 27.23 3.89 -2.48
N ARG A 108 26.68 2.84 -1.91
CA ARG A 108 26.32 1.60 -2.63
C ARG A 108 25.19 1.84 -3.63
N TYR A 109 24.17 2.63 -3.26
CA TYR A 109 23.09 3.00 -4.18
C TYR A 109 23.62 3.93 -5.28
N GLU A 110 24.46 4.91 -4.95
CA GLU A 110 25.10 5.79 -5.98
C GLU A 110 25.92 4.97 -6.98
N ALA A 111 26.61 3.92 -6.53
CA ALA A 111 27.40 3.04 -7.40
C ALA A 111 26.54 2.24 -8.42
N LEU A 112 25.23 2.10 -8.24
CA LEU A 112 24.35 1.50 -9.24
C LEU A 112 24.32 2.30 -10.53
N GLY A 113 24.69 3.59 -10.46
CA GLY A 113 24.75 4.50 -11.61
C GLY A 113 25.76 4.12 -12.70
N VAL A 114 26.79 3.33 -12.38
CA VAL A 114 27.79 2.86 -13.36
C VAL A 114 27.46 1.52 -14.00
N LEU A 115 26.37 0.89 -13.57
CA LEU A 115 25.91 -0.38 -14.13
C LEU A 115 25.42 -0.20 -15.58
N PRO A 116 25.46 -1.28 -16.40
CA PRO A 116 24.92 -1.26 -17.75
C PRO A 116 23.44 -0.85 -17.80
N SER A 117 23.05 -0.12 -18.83
CA SER A 117 21.71 0.47 -18.98
C SER A 117 20.55 -0.55 -19.00
N ASN A 118 20.85 -1.80 -19.31
CA ASN A 118 19.90 -2.91 -19.34
C ASN A 118 19.82 -3.69 -18.02
N THR A 119 20.35 -3.14 -16.93
CA THR A 119 20.27 -3.77 -15.59
C THR A 119 19.20 -3.12 -14.73
N PHE A 120 18.59 -3.93 -13.86
CA PHE A 120 17.62 -3.44 -12.90
C PHE A 120 18.22 -2.38 -11.96
N GLY A 121 19.45 -2.59 -11.45
CA GLY A 121 20.12 -1.61 -10.58
C GLY A 121 20.30 -0.25 -11.24
N LYS A 122 20.63 -0.22 -12.56
CA LYS A 122 20.70 1.05 -13.29
C LYS A 122 19.33 1.69 -13.47
N ALA A 123 18.29 0.90 -13.68
CA ALA A 123 16.92 1.40 -13.79
C ALA A 123 16.45 2.01 -12.46
N LEU A 124 16.74 1.37 -11.33
CA LEU A 124 16.44 1.89 -10.00
C LEU A 124 17.19 3.20 -9.73
N TRP A 125 18.49 3.24 -10.01
CA TRP A 125 19.27 4.47 -9.90
C TRP A 125 18.68 5.62 -10.72
N ASN A 126 18.27 5.35 -11.96
CA ASN A 126 17.64 6.35 -12.83
C ASN A 126 16.31 6.82 -12.26
N PHE A 127 15.51 5.93 -11.66
CA PHE A 127 14.25 6.25 -11.04
C PHE A 127 14.46 7.23 -9.87
N ASP A 128 15.36 6.93 -8.94
CA ASP A 128 15.65 7.79 -7.79
C ASP A 128 16.17 9.16 -8.23
N LYS A 129 17.11 9.19 -9.19
CA LYS A 129 17.66 10.45 -9.72
C LYS A 129 16.62 11.29 -10.45
N SER A 130 15.76 10.70 -11.26
CA SER A 130 14.73 11.43 -12.00
C SER A 130 13.65 12.03 -11.10
N ASN A 131 13.39 11.40 -9.96
CA ASN A 131 12.46 11.88 -8.95
C ASN A 131 13.14 12.77 -7.88
N SER A 132 14.46 12.99 -7.98
CA SER A 132 15.25 13.74 -7.00
C SER A 132 15.19 13.12 -5.58
N TYR A 133 15.05 11.80 -5.51
CA TYR A 133 15.05 11.10 -4.24
C TYR A 133 16.48 10.93 -3.71
N PRO A 134 16.73 11.21 -2.42
CA PRO A 134 17.99 10.87 -1.79
C PRO A 134 18.10 9.35 -1.67
N PHE A 135 19.29 8.79 -1.86
CA PHE A 135 19.50 7.35 -1.74
C PHE A 135 19.38 6.87 -0.29
N PRO A 136 18.86 5.65 -0.06
CA PRO A 136 18.84 5.05 1.27
C PRO A 136 20.17 5.14 1.97
N GLY A 137 20.17 5.59 3.23
CA GLY A 137 21.37 5.92 4.00
C GLY A 137 21.68 7.42 4.09
N ASP A 138 21.20 8.25 3.14
CA ASP A 138 21.19 9.72 3.30
C ASP A 138 20.21 10.08 4.45
N PRO A 139 20.53 11.05 5.32
CA PRO A 139 19.64 11.43 6.43
C PRO A 139 18.26 11.94 6.03
N ARG A 140 18.07 12.28 4.75
CA ARG A 140 16.77 12.72 4.19
C ARG A 140 16.01 11.59 3.53
N ALA A 141 16.66 10.43 3.28
CA ALA A 141 16.05 9.32 2.58
C ALA A 141 15.11 8.53 3.49
N LEU A 142 14.04 7.98 2.91
CA LEU A 142 13.25 6.96 3.59
C LEU A 142 14.11 5.72 3.84
N ASN A 143 13.75 4.96 4.88
CA ASN A 143 14.48 3.76 5.25
C ASN A 143 14.50 2.72 4.11
N ALA A 144 15.66 2.10 3.87
CA ALA A 144 15.86 1.11 2.82
C ALA A 144 14.90 -0.08 2.92
N ILE A 145 14.47 -0.45 4.12
CA ILE A 145 13.53 -1.56 4.36
C ILE A 145 12.21 -1.29 3.63
N PHE A 146 11.75 -0.04 3.64
CA PHE A 146 10.55 0.39 2.93
C PHE A 146 10.86 0.90 1.51
N ALA A 147 11.77 1.86 1.38
CA ALA A 147 12.00 2.57 0.12
C ALA A 147 12.47 1.64 -1.00
N THR A 148 13.42 0.74 -0.73
CA THR A 148 13.99 -0.09 -1.78
C THR A 148 12.99 -1.03 -2.45
N PRO A 149 12.18 -1.82 -1.74
CA PRO A 149 11.15 -2.64 -2.39
C PRO A 149 10.05 -1.79 -3.03
N HIS A 150 9.68 -0.66 -2.43
CA HIS A 150 8.68 0.25 -2.97
C HIS A 150 9.14 0.84 -4.31
N ASP A 151 10.32 1.46 -4.36
CA ASP A 151 10.87 2.09 -5.56
C ASP A 151 11.20 1.04 -6.65
N ALA A 152 11.67 -0.15 -6.22
CA ALA A 152 11.82 -1.30 -7.10
C ALA A 152 10.51 -1.67 -7.79
N THR A 153 9.39 -1.59 -7.08
CA THR A 153 8.08 -1.90 -7.64
C THR A 153 7.61 -0.85 -8.65
N HIS A 154 7.91 0.45 -8.45
CA HIS A 154 7.73 1.47 -9.49
C HIS A 154 8.49 1.12 -10.78
N VAL A 155 9.76 0.71 -10.65
CA VAL A 155 10.59 0.32 -11.80
C VAL A 155 10.03 -0.90 -12.53
N ILE A 156 9.58 -1.92 -11.80
CA ILE A 156 9.04 -3.16 -12.38
C ILE A 156 7.67 -2.93 -13.02
N SER A 157 6.79 -2.22 -12.33
CA SER A 157 5.42 -1.99 -12.77
C SER A 157 5.29 -0.90 -13.84
N GLY A 158 6.22 0.08 -13.83
CA GLY A 158 6.20 1.27 -14.70
C GLY A 158 5.18 2.31 -14.27
N TYR A 159 4.62 2.24 -13.06
CA TYR A 159 3.76 3.29 -12.52
C TYR A 159 4.59 4.46 -12.00
N ASP A 160 4.10 5.69 -12.21
CA ASP A 160 4.76 6.91 -11.79
C ASP A 160 4.52 7.23 -10.29
N THR A 161 5.14 8.31 -9.80
CA THR A 161 5.07 8.78 -8.41
C THR A 161 3.97 9.81 -8.16
N SER A 162 3.00 9.96 -9.07
CA SER A 162 1.78 10.73 -8.82
C SER A 162 0.90 9.98 -7.82
N TYR A 163 0.02 10.67 -7.10
CA TYR A 163 -0.92 10.02 -6.17
C TYR A 163 -1.72 8.88 -6.82
N ARG A 164 -2.04 8.99 -8.10
CA ARG A 164 -2.65 7.90 -8.86
C ARG A 164 -1.68 6.75 -9.11
N GLY A 165 -0.44 7.06 -9.48
CA GLY A 165 0.62 6.08 -9.65
C GLY A 165 0.93 5.34 -8.36
N GLU A 166 0.95 6.04 -7.24
CA GLU A 166 1.14 5.46 -5.90
C GLU A 166 0.02 4.46 -5.52
N ILE A 167 -1.25 4.77 -5.82
CA ILE A 167 -2.34 3.80 -5.65
C ILE A 167 -2.10 2.57 -6.53
N LEU A 168 -1.63 2.74 -7.77
CA LEU A 168 -1.42 1.64 -8.70
C LEU A 168 -0.21 0.78 -8.32
N VAL A 169 0.90 1.39 -7.86
CA VAL A 169 2.07 0.63 -7.38
C VAL A 169 1.76 -0.14 -6.12
N SER A 170 1.03 0.47 -5.18
CA SER A 170 0.59 -0.21 -3.96
C SER A 170 -0.38 -1.36 -4.26
N THR A 171 -1.25 -1.19 -5.27
CA THR A 171 -2.16 -2.26 -5.73
C THR A 171 -1.39 -3.41 -6.38
N PHE A 172 -0.42 -3.10 -7.23
CA PHE A 172 0.46 -4.10 -7.84
C PHE A 172 1.24 -4.88 -6.77
N THR A 173 1.84 -4.16 -5.79
CA THR A 173 2.54 -4.74 -4.65
C THR A 173 1.62 -5.65 -3.84
N ALA A 174 0.42 -5.15 -3.48
CA ALA A 174 -0.55 -5.91 -2.70
C ALA A 174 -0.94 -7.23 -3.36
N ALA A 175 -1.04 -7.26 -4.69
CA ALA A 175 -1.39 -8.47 -5.43
C ALA A 175 -0.28 -9.53 -5.42
N MET A 176 0.97 -9.14 -5.16
CA MET A 176 2.10 -10.07 -4.95
C MET A 176 2.21 -10.56 -3.51
N HIS A 177 1.62 -9.85 -2.54
CA HIS A 177 1.76 -10.16 -1.12
C HIS A 177 0.68 -11.12 -0.61
N PRO A 178 1.08 -12.23 0.06
CA PRO A 178 0.13 -13.14 0.70
C PRO A 178 -0.41 -12.60 2.03
N ILE A 179 0.27 -11.58 2.64
CA ILE A 179 -0.02 -11.08 3.98
C ILE A 179 -0.56 -9.65 3.90
N ASN A 180 -1.73 -9.41 4.48
CA ASN A 180 -2.35 -8.10 4.63
C ASN A 180 -2.47 -7.24 3.34
N PRO A 181 -2.76 -7.80 2.15
CA PRO A 181 -2.76 -7.01 0.91
C PRO A 181 -3.73 -5.84 0.97
N MET A 182 -4.94 -6.03 1.45
CA MET A 182 -5.93 -4.96 1.59
C MET A 182 -5.65 -4.04 2.78
N ALA A 183 -5.45 -4.64 3.94
CA ALA A 183 -5.38 -3.90 5.21
C ALA A 183 -4.07 -3.13 5.40
N GLY A 184 -2.97 -3.60 4.80
CA GLY A 184 -1.63 -2.99 4.92
C GLY A 184 -1.18 -2.20 3.71
N HIS A 185 -1.70 -2.46 2.51
CA HIS A 185 -1.25 -1.79 1.29
C HIS A 185 -2.34 -0.96 0.61
N ILE A 186 -3.51 -1.53 0.35
CA ILE A 186 -4.53 -0.87 -0.48
C ILE A 186 -5.33 0.16 0.32
N LEU A 187 -5.83 -0.21 1.48
CA LEU A 187 -6.69 0.69 2.26
C LEU A 187 -5.98 1.98 2.69
N PRO A 188 -4.71 1.94 3.16
CA PRO A 188 -3.96 3.15 3.47
C PRO A 188 -3.89 4.14 2.30
N VAL A 189 -3.51 3.67 1.12
CA VAL A 189 -3.33 4.54 -0.05
C VAL A 189 -4.64 5.09 -0.60
N ILE A 190 -5.73 4.32 -0.53
CA ILE A 190 -7.07 4.81 -0.88
C ILE A 190 -7.52 5.87 0.12
N MET A 191 -7.35 5.65 1.41
CA MET A 191 -7.69 6.65 2.44
C MET A 191 -6.90 7.93 2.23
N SER A 192 -5.59 7.85 2.00
CA SER A 192 -4.73 9.03 1.85
C SER A 192 -4.99 9.77 0.53
N TRP A 193 -5.00 9.07 -0.58
CA TRP A 193 -4.95 9.71 -1.90
C TRP A 193 -6.25 9.66 -2.69
N HIS A 194 -7.30 9.09 -2.11
CA HIS A 194 -8.62 9.12 -2.72
C HIS A 194 -9.71 9.69 -1.81
N LEU A 195 -9.63 9.41 -0.50
CA LEU A 195 -10.56 9.97 0.48
C LEU A 195 -10.03 11.26 1.14
N GLY A 196 -8.76 11.63 0.93
CA GLY A 196 -8.16 12.86 1.47
C GLY A 196 -7.86 12.80 2.97
N ILE A 197 -7.68 11.60 3.52
CA ILE A 197 -7.35 11.39 4.93
C ILE A 197 -5.83 11.36 5.07
N GLU A 198 -5.25 12.34 5.77
CA GLU A 198 -3.81 12.37 6.00
C GLU A 198 -3.40 11.29 7.01
N LEU A 199 -2.73 10.24 6.53
CA LEU A 199 -2.25 9.13 7.37
C LEU A 199 -0.86 9.40 7.92
N VAL A 200 0.02 9.99 7.09
CA VAL A 200 1.40 10.33 7.42
C VAL A 200 1.78 11.65 6.74
N GLU A 201 2.37 12.56 7.50
CA GLU A 201 2.68 13.92 7.05
C GLU A 201 3.54 13.97 5.78
N PHE A 202 4.57 13.11 5.67
CA PHE A 202 5.49 13.14 4.54
C PHE A 202 4.88 12.64 3.21
N ALA A 203 3.82 11.86 3.26
CA ALA A 203 3.17 11.31 2.06
C ALA A 203 2.08 12.23 1.50
N GLY A 204 1.61 13.19 2.31
CA GLY A 204 0.51 14.07 1.96
C GLY A 204 -0.81 13.34 1.75
N SER A 205 -1.84 14.10 1.38
CA SER A 205 -3.15 13.55 1.05
C SER A 205 -3.79 14.29 -0.12
N THR A 206 -4.71 13.61 -0.83
CA THR A 206 -5.52 14.20 -1.89
C THR A 206 -6.83 13.44 -2.07
N THR A 207 -7.74 13.97 -2.88
CA THR A 207 -9.01 13.30 -3.20
C THR A 207 -9.06 12.88 -4.67
N GLY A 208 -9.82 11.80 -4.96
CA GLY A 208 -10.18 11.45 -6.33
C GLY A 208 -9.08 10.77 -7.16
N ALA A 209 -7.99 10.27 -6.55
CA ALA A 209 -6.92 9.62 -7.32
C ALA A 209 -7.23 8.17 -7.75
N LEU A 210 -8.23 7.50 -7.17
CA LEU A 210 -8.60 6.13 -7.54
C LEU A 210 -9.27 6.09 -8.93
N ASP A 211 -8.67 5.29 -9.82
CA ASP A 211 -9.24 4.88 -11.10
C ASP A 211 -9.51 3.37 -11.03
N ALA A 212 -10.77 2.99 -10.85
CA ALA A 212 -11.14 1.60 -10.62
C ALA A 212 -10.69 0.66 -11.76
N ALA A 213 -10.76 1.09 -13.02
CA ALA A 213 -10.35 0.26 -14.15
C ALA A 213 -8.83 0.01 -14.17
N LYS A 214 -8.04 1.03 -13.82
CA LYS A 214 -6.58 0.89 -13.71
C LYS A 214 -6.20 0.11 -12.47
N PHE A 215 -6.92 0.29 -11.36
CA PHE A 215 -6.74 -0.47 -10.13
C PHE A 215 -6.82 -1.98 -10.38
N TRP A 216 -7.86 -2.46 -11.07
CA TRP A 216 -8.00 -3.89 -11.36
C TRP A 216 -6.92 -4.42 -12.29
N ARG A 217 -6.50 -3.64 -13.28
CA ARG A 217 -5.37 -4.02 -14.15
C ARG A 217 -4.06 -4.09 -13.36
N ALA A 218 -3.84 -3.19 -12.40
CA ALA A 218 -2.65 -3.25 -11.55
C ALA A 218 -2.67 -4.50 -10.68
N TRP A 219 -3.84 -4.85 -10.12
CA TRP A 219 -4.02 -6.09 -9.36
C TRP A 219 -3.73 -7.33 -10.21
N GLU A 220 -4.36 -7.44 -11.38
CA GLU A 220 -4.13 -8.57 -12.31
C GLU A 220 -2.66 -8.71 -12.68
N ARG A 221 -1.98 -7.60 -12.97
CA ARG A 221 -0.55 -7.61 -13.30
C ARG A 221 0.33 -8.04 -12.12
N GLY A 222 0.05 -7.58 -10.92
CA GLY A 222 0.77 -7.99 -9.71
C GLY A 222 0.56 -9.47 -9.38
N SER A 223 -0.66 -9.98 -9.56
CA SER A 223 -0.98 -11.40 -9.34
C SER A 223 -0.30 -12.35 -10.35
N ALA A 224 0.24 -11.84 -11.44
CA ALA A 224 0.90 -12.62 -12.48
C ALA A 224 2.44 -12.72 -12.29
N VAL A 225 2.99 -12.05 -11.27
CA VAL A 225 4.42 -12.04 -10.92
C VAL A 225 4.73 -13.11 -9.90
#